data_0a7214b1a0d836e67eb9a17860451a95
#
_entry.id   0a7214b1a0d836e67eb9a17860451a95
#
_cell.length_a   1.000
_cell.length_b   1.000
_cell.length_c   1.000
_cell.angle_alpha   90.00
_cell.angle_beta   90.00
_cell.angle_gamma   90.00
#
_symmetry.space_group_name_H-M   'P 1'
#
loop_
_entity.id
_entity.type
_entity.pdbx_description
1 polymer ?
#
loop_
_entity_poly.entity_id
_entity_poly.type
_entity_poly.pdbx_seq_one_letter_code
_entity_poly.pdbx_strand_id
1 'polypeptide(L)'
;YKTSNTYIFTIKDDVFWHDVPPVSGRRMDVNDVVYSINRQRDPKNPNSQLLKSIKTVEALSQKKIKIELHQPDSDLLFDLANGLNKIVAPEAVNSTGDLKQGPVIGTGPWIWDGTRQEIGYFFQANHQYHEPDLPGLDKLRILNIPNEQTLVAAFMTKKIDLIETPNEYLYDILKLDQDISHLIYQETGVGLEMALNTSRTLLDQPLVRKAVFNAIDPWTAIDNVWEGLGFVSSGIPTSEPTWELSTTELRNYLGNQEKSLNFIESLPEARIPLELTIADYGDKYLEYGNYLGDQLRDAGFDITTSVINPTDYPERIWYGGDYQMFIGPTAPAATANMYLLSVIHSKGKWNTHGYKNSSLDSLINNQSTTNDRNERKTIVLDIQRELMKNSVRFMPLTKVSTWVWWPKVGNFNPNLTANEYIYLAKIRKVSESQ
;
A
#
# COMPACT_ATOMS: atom_id res chain seq x y z
N TYR A 1 1.30 12.04 -25.52
CA TYR A 1 1.37 13.51 -25.43
C TYR A 1 0.70 13.97 -24.15
N LYS A 2 1.37 14.83 -23.38
CA LYS A 2 0.95 15.29 -22.06
C LYS A 2 1.13 16.80 -21.96
N THR A 3 0.07 17.50 -21.58
CA THR A 3 0.14 18.86 -21.00
C THR A 3 -0.25 18.76 -19.53
N SER A 4 -0.20 19.86 -18.78
CA SER A 4 -0.57 19.82 -17.36
C SER A 4 -1.94 19.19 -17.09
N ASN A 5 -2.93 19.38 -17.97
CA ASN A 5 -4.32 18.94 -17.77
C ASN A 5 -4.84 17.99 -18.85
N THR A 6 -4.02 17.58 -19.83
CA THR A 6 -4.48 16.77 -20.96
C THR A 6 -3.54 15.63 -21.24
N TYR A 7 -4.11 14.44 -21.34
CA TYR A 7 -3.41 13.22 -21.70
C TYR A 7 -3.99 12.68 -23.01
N ILE A 8 -3.13 12.26 -23.92
CA ILE A 8 -3.52 11.55 -25.14
C ILE A 8 -2.85 10.17 -25.09
N PHE A 9 -3.68 9.13 -25.04
CA PHE A 9 -3.24 7.74 -25.09
C PHE A 9 -3.47 7.17 -26.49
N THR A 10 -2.55 6.32 -26.93
CA THR A 10 -2.71 5.51 -28.14
C THR A 10 -2.95 4.07 -27.71
N ILE A 11 -4.03 3.45 -28.17
CA ILE A 11 -4.38 2.07 -27.89
C ILE A 11 -3.56 1.17 -28.83
N LYS A 12 -3.06 0.05 -28.29
CA LYS A 12 -2.39 -1.00 -29.07
C LYS A 12 -3.37 -1.62 -30.08
N ASP A 13 -2.86 -2.02 -31.23
CA ASP A 13 -3.68 -2.54 -32.35
C ASP A 13 -4.09 -4.01 -32.19
N ASP A 14 -3.32 -4.77 -31.42
CA ASP A 14 -3.36 -6.21 -31.34
C ASP A 14 -3.96 -6.71 -30.02
N VAL A 15 -4.83 -5.91 -29.38
CA VAL A 15 -5.51 -6.29 -28.15
C VAL A 15 -6.88 -6.87 -28.47
N PHE A 16 -7.09 -8.12 -28.08
CA PHE A 16 -8.32 -8.84 -28.26
C PHE A 16 -8.94 -9.23 -26.91
N TRP A 17 -10.25 -9.20 -26.87
CA TRP A 17 -10.99 -9.75 -25.74
C TRP A 17 -10.87 -11.28 -25.73
N HIS A 18 -11.00 -11.90 -24.56
CA HIS A 18 -11.09 -13.34 -24.47
C HIS A 18 -12.22 -13.88 -25.36
N ASP A 19 -11.97 -15.00 -26.00
CA ASP A 19 -12.99 -15.68 -26.83
C ASP A 19 -14.03 -16.39 -25.94
N VAL A 20 -14.82 -15.57 -25.26
CA VAL A 20 -15.89 -16.00 -24.35
C VAL A 20 -17.15 -15.17 -24.68
N PRO A 21 -18.32 -15.84 -24.86
CA PRO A 21 -19.57 -15.11 -25.05
C PRO A 21 -19.90 -14.17 -23.87
N PRO A 22 -20.51 -12.98 -24.14
CA PRO A 22 -21.03 -12.49 -25.42
C PRO A 22 -20.02 -11.74 -26.30
N VAL A 23 -18.76 -11.58 -25.89
CA VAL A 23 -17.76 -10.74 -26.57
C VAL A 23 -17.05 -11.50 -27.69
N SER A 24 -16.81 -12.80 -27.50
CA SER A 24 -16.35 -13.76 -28.52
C SER A 24 -15.11 -13.31 -29.29
N GLY A 25 -14.06 -12.90 -28.57
CA GLY A 25 -12.74 -12.66 -29.14
C GLY A 25 -12.62 -11.43 -30.03
N ARG A 26 -13.59 -10.52 -30.04
CA ARG A 26 -13.46 -9.30 -30.85
C ARG A 26 -12.29 -8.41 -30.40
N ARG A 27 -11.78 -7.61 -31.29
CA ARG A 27 -10.76 -6.61 -30.97
C ARG A 27 -11.30 -5.55 -30.01
N MET A 28 -10.49 -5.16 -29.05
CA MET A 28 -10.75 -3.99 -28.19
C MET A 28 -10.57 -2.70 -28.99
N ASP A 29 -11.44 -1.73 -28.81
CA ASP A 29 -11.35 -0.43 -29.47
C ASP A 29 -11.42 0.76 -28.48
N VAL A 30 -11.31 1.98 -29.01
CA VAL A 30 -11.35 3.20 -28.22
C VAL A 30 -12.67 3.40 -27.48
N ASN A 31 -13.78 2.87 -28.01
CA ASN A 31 -15.09 3.04 -27.39
C ASN A 31 -15.21 2.18 -26.12
N ASP A 32 -14.55 1.00 -26.09
CA ASP A 32 -14.46 0.18 -24.87
C ASP A 32 -13.80 0.96 -23.74
N VAL A 33 -12.71 1.67 -24.04
CA VAL A 33 -11.96 2.46 -23.06
C VAL A 33 -12.77 3.66 -22.60
N VAL A 34 -13.38 4.41 -23.53
CA VAL A 34 -14.23 5.57 -23.22
C VAL A 34 -15.45 5.14 -22.38
N TYR A 35 -16.08 4.02 -22.76
CA TYR A 35 -17.19 3.44 -21.99
C TYR A 35 -16.77 3.11 -20.57
N SER A 36 -15.66 2.38 -20.41
CA SER A 36 -15.20 1.89 -19.11
C SER A 36 -14.85 3.04 -18.16
N ILE A 37 -14.11 4.04 -18.64
CA ILE A 37 -13.73 5.20 -17.82
C ILE A 37 -14.98 6.01 -17.44
N ASN A 38 -15.93 6.23 -18.37
CA ASN A 38 -17.15 6.95 -18.06
C ASN A 38 -18.06 6.17 -17.10
N ARG A 39 -18.15 4.84 -17.24
CA ARG A 39 -18.86 3.98 -16.30
C ARG A 39 -18.25 4.07 -14.90
N GLN A 40 -16.92 4.04 -14.80
CA GLN A 40 -16.21 4.12 -13.53
C GLN A 40 -16.39 5.48 -12.84
N ARG A 41 -16.48 6.57 -13.60
CA ARG A 41 -16.68 7.94 -13.08
C ARG A 41 -18.12 8.23 -12.66
N ASP A 42 -19.07 7.38 -13.01
CA ASP A 42 -20.48 7.57 -12.60
C ASP A 42 -20.53 7.60 -11.05
N PRO A 43 -21.13 8.65 -10.43
CA PRO A 43 -21.24 8.74 -8.97
C PRO A 43 -21.95 7.55 -8.32
N LYS A 44 -22.71 6.76 -9.08
CA LYS A 44 -23.31 5.51 -8.60
C LYS A 44 -22.28 4.40 -8.41
N ASN A 45 -21.11 4.51 -9.02
CA ASN A 45 -20.02 3.55 -8.80
C ASN A 45 -19.31 3.89 -7.48
N PRO A 46 -19.17 2.93 -6.57
CA PRO A 46 -18.53 3.18 -5.27
C PRO A 46 -17.07 3.65 -5.37
N ASN A 47 -16.38 3.32 -6.46
CA ASN A 47 -15.00 3.68 -6.69
C ASN A 47 -14.82 4.94 -7.57
N SER A 48 -15.89 5.66 -7.89
CA SER A 48 -15.88 6.84 -8.79
C SER A 48 -14.91 7.95 -8.33
N GLN A 49 -14.62 8.01 -7.04
CA GLN A 49 -13.69 8.99 -6.47
C GLN A 49 -12.25 8.84 -6.99
N LEU A 50 -11.84 7.65 -7.43
CA LEU A 50 -10.51 7.43 -8.03
C LEU A 50 -10.31 8.24 -9.32
N LEU A 51 -11.37 8.47 -10.08
CA LEU A 51 -11.32 9.19 -11.37
C LEU A 51 -11.98 10.58 -11.32
N LYS A 52 -12.17 11.15 -10.14
CA LYS A 52 -12.83 12.46 -9.95
C LYS A 52 -12.11 13.63 -10.62
N SER A 53 -10.80 13.53 -10.82
CA SER A 53 -10.00 14.56 -11.48
C SER A 53 -10.30 14.66 -12.98
N ILE A 54 -10.84 13.61 -13.60
CA ILE A 54 -11.16 13.57 -15.01
C ILE A 54 -12.39 14.42 -15.32
N LYS A 55 -12.23 15.40 -16.21
CA LYS A 55 -13.30 16.26 -16.73
C LYS A 55 -14.01 15.61 -17.91
N THR A 56 -13.25 15.20 -18.94
CA THR A 56 -13.80 14.53 -20.13
C THR A 56 -12.90 13.38 -20.58
N VAL A 57 -13.54 12.39 -21.23
CA VAL A 57 -12.87 11.30 -21.94
C VAL A 57 -13.48 11.20 -23.33
N GLU A 58 -12.70 11.34 -24.38
CA GLU A 58 -13.16 11.41 -25.76
C GLU A 58 -12.29 10.56 -26.68
N ALA A 59 -12.91 9.87 -27.64
CA ALA A 59 -12.21 9.26 -28.74
C ALA A 59 -11.81 10.35 -29.78
N LEU A 60 -10.50 10.53 -29.98
CA LEU A 60 -9.99 11.45 -31.02
C LEU A 60 -9.89 10.79 -32.40
N SER A 61 -9.70 9.49 -32.43
CA SER A 61 -9.61 8.68 -33.63
C SER A 61 -9.88 7.21 -33.26
N GLN A 62 -9.79 6.32 -34.25
CA GLN A 62 -9.93 4.86 -33.99
C GLN A 62 -8.88 4.27 -33.03
N LYS A 63 -7.78 5.01 -32.73
CA LYS A 63 -6.67 4.54 -31.90
C LYS A 63 -6.30 5.48 -30.76
N LYS A 64 -6.87 6.68 -30.72
CA LYS A 64 -6.46 7.68 -29.74
C LYS A 64 -7.63 8.14 -28.89
N ILE A 65 -7.39 8.19 -27.59
CA ILE A 65 -8.29 8.79 -26.61
C ILE A 65 -7.63 10.03 -26.00
N LYS A 66 -8.46 11.02 -25.70
CA LYS A 66 -8.07 12.21 -24.94
C LYS A 66 -8.76 12.17 -23.60
N ILE A 67 -7.98 12.35 -22.53
CA ILE A 67 -8.46 12.57 -21.18
C ILE A 67 -8.11 14.00 -20.79
N GLU A 68 -9.11 14.80 -20.45
CA GLU A 68 -8.95 16.16 -19.94
C GLU A 68 -9.29 16.19 -18.45
N LEU A 69 -8.47 16.89 -17.66
CA LEU A 69 -8.64 17.01 -16.21
C LEU A 69 -9.21 18.37 -15.83
N HIS A 70 -9.90 18.46 -14.68
CA HIS A 70 -10.30 19.72 -14.08
C HIS A 70 -9.08 20.56 -13.66
N GLN A 71 -8.04 19.91 -13.15
CA GLN A 71 -6.75 20.46 -12.76
C GLN A 71 -5.66 19.38 -12.89
N PRO A 72 -4.36 19.73 -12.90
CA PRO A 72 -3.30 18.73 -12.88
C PRO A 72 -3.47 17.77 -11.72
N ASP A 73 -3.22 16.47 -11.98
CA ASP A 73 -3.34 15.41 -10.99
C ASP A 73 -2.16 14.44 -11.16
N SER A 74 -1.31 14.40 -10.14
CA SER A 74 -0.10 13.56 -10.15
C SER A 74 -0.40 12.07 -9.96
N ASP A 75 -1.59 11.72 -9.47
CA ASP A 75 -2.00 10.34 -9.24
C ASP A 75 -2.80 9.73 -10.40
N LEU A 76 -3.22 10.51 -11.40
CA LEU A 76 -4.06 10.02 -12.49
C LEU A 76 -3.58 8.69 -13.10
N LEU A 77 -2.28 8.56 -13.37
CA LEU A 77 -1.73 7.34 -14.00
C LEU A 77 -1.78 6.14 -13.05
N PHE A 78 -1.59 6.37 -11.75
CA PHE A 78 -1.75 5.34 -10.72
C PHE A 78 -3.22 4.93 -10.60
N ASP A 79 -4.13 5.90 -10.58
CA ASP A 79 -5.56 5.64 -10.52
C ASP A 79 -6.06 4.89 -11.75
N LEU A 80 -5.60 5.27 -12.95
CA LEU A 80 -5.91 4.52 -14.17
C LEU A 80 -5.33 3.10 -14.17
N ALA A 81 -4.19 2.88 -13.53
CA ALA A 81 -3.55 1.56 -13.40
C ALA A 81 -4.14 0.74 -12.24
N ASN A 82 -4.98 1.33 -11.40
CA ASN A 82 -5.57 0.64 -10.26
C ASN A 82 -6.46 -0.53 -10.71
N GLY A 83 -6.34 -1.66 -10.02
CA GLY A 83 -7.11 -2.87 -10.30
C GLY A 83 -8.64 -2.68 -10.30
N LEU A 84 -9.15 -1.64 -9.64
CA LEU A 84 -10.56 -1.28 -9.64
C LEU A 84 -11.01 -0.54 -10.92
N ASN A 85 -10.08 -0.02 -11.71
CA ASN A 85 -10.35 0.74 -12.94
C ASN A 85 -10.12 -0.08 -14.21
N LYS A 86 -10.47 -1.36 -14.19
CA LYS A 86 -10.35 -2.25 -15.36
C LYS A 86 -11.18 -1.77 -16.55
N ILE A 87 -10.62 -1.92 -17.74
CA ILE A 87 -11.38 -1.75 -18.99
C ILE A 87 -12.25 -2.99 -19.16
N VAL A 88 -13.53 -2.79 -19.43
CA VAL A 88 -14.56 -3.83 -19.55
C VAL A 88 -15.29 -3.73 -20.88
N ALA A 89 -15.69 -4.86 -21.45
CA ALA A 89 -16.49 -4.90 -22.67
C ALA A 89 -17.94 -4.50 -22.35
N PRO A 90 -18.53 -3.53 -23.08
CA PRO A 90 -19.93 -3.13 -22.87
C PRO A 90 -20.92 -4.31 -22.96
N GLU A 91 -20.66 -5.26 -23.86
CA GLU A 91 -21.52 -6.43 -24.04
C GLU A 91 -21.53 -7.32 -22.78
N ALA A 92 -20.38 -7.48 -22.12
CA ALA A 92 -20.30 -8.25 -20.88
C ALA A 92 -21.11 -7.58 -19.74
N VAL A 93 -21.06 -6.26 -19.65
CA VAL A 93 -21.87 -5.50 -18.69
C VAL A 93 -23.36 -5.59 -19.00
N ASN A 94 -23.73 -5.38 -20.27
CA ASN A 94 -25.12 -5.34 -20.71
C ASN A 94 -25.82 -6.70 -20.62
N SER A 95 -25.07 -7.80 -20.69
CA SER A 95 -25.65 -9.17 -20.64
C SER A 95 -26.29 -9.49 -19.29
N THR A 96 -25.84 -8.86 -18.20
CA THR A 96 -26.33 -9.12 -16.83
C THR A 96 -26.70 -7.83 -16.07
N GLY A 97 -26.52 -6.66 -16.70
CA GLY A 97 -26.76 -5.36 -16.08
C GLY A 97 -25.61 -4.89 -15.17
N ASP A 98 -24.79 -5.81 -14.66
CA ASP A 98 -23.57 -5.53 -13.92
C ASP A 98 -22.56 -6.68 -14.08
N LEU A 99 -21.38 -6.58 -13.42
CA LEU A 99 -20.34 -7.60 -13.50
C LEU A 99 -20.26 -8.50 -12.24
N LYS A 100 -21.18 -8.39 -11.29
CA LYS A 100 -21.14 -9.19 -10.05
C LYS A 100 -21.39 -10.67 -10.30
N GLN A 101 -22.26 -10.96 -11.25
CA GLN A 101 -22.60 -12.33 -11.69
C GLN A 101 -22.39 -12.52 -13.19
N GLY A 102 -21.73 -11.56 -13.84
CA GLY A 102 -21.49 -11.58 -15.27
C GLY A 102 -20.32 -12.47 -15.67
N PRO A 103 -20.12 -12.62 -16.98
CA PRO A 103 -18.98 -13.37 -17.50
C PRO A 103 -17.67 -12.69 -17.14
N VAL A 104 -16.66 -13.48 -16.78
CA VAL A 104 -15.29 -12.99 -16.53
C VAL A 104 -14.56 -12.88 -17.86
N ILE A 105 -14.63 -11.71 -18.48
CA ILE A 105 -14.04 -11.42 -19.79
C ILE A 105 -13.07 -10.24 -19.68
N GLY A 106 -11.85 -10.44 -20.14
CA GLY A 106 -10.81 -9.43 -20.16
C GLY A 106 -9.99 -9.51 -21.43
N THR A 107 -8.91 -8.72 -21.46
CA THR A 107 -7.89 -8.75 -22.51
C THR A 107 -6.55 -9.25 -21.96
N GLY A 108 -6.58 -9.82 -20.75
CA GLY A 108 -5.40 -10.25 -20.01
C GLY A 108 -4.80 -11.58 -20.49
N PRO A 109 -3.67 -11.97 -19.88
CA PRO A 109 -2.96 -13.20 -20.25
C PRO A 109 -3.65 -14.48 -19.80
N TRP A 110 -4.65 -14.40 -18.91
CA TRP A 110 -5.32 -15.54 -18.33
C TRP A 110 -6.82 -15.52 -18.60
N ILE A 111 -7.33 -16.60 -19.13
CA ILE A 111 -8.78 -16.86 -19.32
C ILE A 111 -9.27 -17.64 -18.12
N TRP A 112 -10.32 -17.15 -17.47
CA TRP A 112 -10.92 -17.83 -16.32
C TRP A 112 -11.61 -19.14 -16.76
N ASP A 113 -11.21 -20.26 -16.15
CA ASP A 113 -11.72 -21.62 -16.42
C ASP A 113 -12.69 -22.09 -15.31
N GLY A 114 -13.08 -21.20 -14.42
CA GLY A 114 -14.07 -21.44 -13.37
C GLY A 114 -13.50 -21.40 -11.97
N THR A 115 -14.46 -21.36 -11.03
CA THR A 115 -14.22 -21.51 -9.59
C THR A 115 -14.69 -22.89 -9.19
N ARG A 116 -13.86 -23.62 -8.44
CA ARG A 116 -14.29 -24.83 -7.73
C ARG A 116 -14.43 -24.46 -6.27
N GLN A 117 -15.65 -24.58 -5.79
CA GLN A 117 -15.98 -24.21 -4.41
C GLN A 117 -15.03 -24.92 -3.43
N GLU A 118 -14.55 -24.21 -2.42
CA GLU A 118 -13.60 -24.68 -1.41
C GLU A 118 -12.19 -25.07 -1.91
N ILE A 119 -11.93 -25.03 -3.22
CA ILE A 119 -10.62 -25.35 -3.78
C ILE A 119 -9.90 -24.10 -4.26
N GLY A 120 -10.55 -23.26 -5.08
CA GLY A 120 -9.95 -22.04 -5.63
C GLY A 120 -10.35 -21.73 -7.06
N TYR A 121 -9.51 -20.96 -7.73
CA TYR A 121 -9.72 -20.39 -9.05
C TYR A 121 -8.79 -21.05 -10.07
N PHE A 122 -9.31 -21.30 -11.27
CA PHE A 122 -8.59 -21.99 -12.34
C PHE A 122 -8.55 -21.10 -13.57
N PHE A 123 -7.40 -21.07 -14.23
CA PHE A 123 -7.17 -20.25 -15.42
C PHE A 123 -6.41 -21.04 -16.47
N GLN A 124 -6.68 -20.69 -17.73
CA GLN A 124 -5.96 -21.16 -18.91
C GLN A 124 -5.22 -20.00 -19.56
N ALA A 125 -4.13 -20.30 -20.25
CA ALA A 125 -3.37 -19.29 -21.00
C ALA A 125 -4.21 -18.67 -22.11
N ASN A 126 -4.15 -17.35 -22.25
CA ASN A 126 -4.63 -16.64 -23.42
C ASN A 126 -3.51 -16.57 -24.46
N HIS A 127 -3.51 -17.49 -25.42
CA HIS A 127 -2.51 -17.53 -26.49
C HIS A 127 -2.64 -16.37 -27.51
N GLN A 128 -3.71 -15.57 -27.42
CA GLN A 128 -3.90 -14.33 -28.19
C GLN A 128 -3.53 -13.08 -27.38
N TYR A 129 -2.83 -13.25 -26.24
CA TYR A 129 -2.38 -12.12 -25.48
C TYR A 129 -1.39 -11.27 -26.26
N HIS A 130 -1.52 -9.94 -26.17
CA HIS A 130 -0.80 -8.99 -27.01
C HIS A 130 0.70 -8.84 -26.67
N GLU A 131 1.18 -9.39 -25.57
CA GLU A 131 2.61 -9.43 -25.26
C GLU A 131 3.19 -10.77 -25.70
N PRO A 132 4.22 -10.75 -26.59
CA PRO A 132 4.85 -11.97 -27.08
C PRO A 132 5.38 -12.83 -25.92
N ASP A 133 5.31 -14.15 -26.10
CA ASP A 133 5.82 -15.14 -25.14
C ASP A 133 5.15 -15.12 -23.76
N LEU A 134 4.03 -14.42 -23.60
CA LEU A 134 3.22 -14.42 -22.39
C LEU A 134 1.80 -14.98 -22.66
N PRO A 135 1.21 -15.68 -21.68
CA PRO A 135 1.81 -16.10 -20.41
C PRO A 135 2.82 -17.24 -20.59
N GLY A 136 3.79 -17.32 -19.66
CA GLY A 136 4.84 -18.34 -19.71
C GLY A 136 4.45 -19.75 -19.25
N LEU A 137 3.20 -19.95 -18.83
CA LEU A 137 2.61 -21.21 -18.38
C LEU A 137 1.29 -21.43 -19.10
N ASP A 138 0.90 -22.70 -19.33
CA ASP A 138 -0.38 -23.03 -19.97
C ASP A 138 -1.57 -22.91 -19.03
N LYS A 139 -1.35 -23.11 -17.73
CA LYS A 139 -2.41 -23.09 -16.70
C LYS A 139 -1.90 -22.47 -15.39
N LEU A 140 -2.82 -21.79 -14.71
CA LEU A 140 -2.62 -21.24 -13.38
C LEU A 140 -3.75 -21.71 -12.46
N ARG A 141 -3.40 -22.09 -11.23
CA ARG A 141 -4.34 -22.43 -10.17
C ARG A 141 -4.03 -21.59 -8.95
N ILE A 142 -5.02 -20.86 -8.46
CA ILE A 142 -4.93 -20.11 -7.23
C ILE A 142 -5.78 -20.84 -6.20
N LEU A 143 -5.15 -21.47 -5.23
CA LEU A 143 -5.82 -22.28 -4.22
C LEU A 143 -6.17 -21.43 -3.01
N ASN A 144 -7.35 -21.64 -2.45
CA ASN A 144 -7.78 -21.00 -1.22
C ASN A 144 -7.52 -21.94 -0.03
N ILE A 145 -6.50 -21.64 0.78
CA ILE A 145 -6.13 -22.42 1.95
C ILE A 145 -6.06 -21.48 3.15
N PRO A 146 -7.18 -21.29 3.88
CA PRO A 146 -7.26 -20.31 4.95
C PRO A 146 -6.40 -20.64 6.19
N ASN A 147 -6.13 -21.92 6.43
CA ASN A 147 -5.32 -22.34 7.55
C ASN A 147 -3.83 -22.28 7.18
N GLU A 148 -3.08 -21.46 7.88
CA GLU A 148 -1.66 -21.18 7.62
C GLU A 148 -0.77 -22.42 7.76
N GLN A 149 -1.00 -23.26 8.76
CA GLN A 149 -0.24 -24.50 8.96
C GLN A 149 -0.48 -25.47 7.79
N THR A 150 -1.71 -25.55 7.31
CA THR A 150 -2.07 -26.36 6.15
C THR A 150 -1.43 -25.81 4.88
N LEU A 151 -1.39 -24.48 4.71
CA LEU A 151 -0.74 -23.79 3.59
C LEU A 151 0.77 -24.12 3.57
N VAL A 152 1.45 -23.95 4.69
CA VAL A 152 2.89 -24.26 4.82
C VAL A 152 3.16 -25.75 4.58
N ALA A 153 2.35 -26.66 5.13
CA ALA A 153 2.49 -28.09 4.91
C ALA A 153 2.28 -28.49 3.43
N ALA A 154 1.33 -27.86 2.74
CA ALA A 154 1.09 -28.09 1.33
C ALA A 154 2.26 -27.61 0.47
N PHE A 155 2.86 -26.48 0.81
CA PHE A 155 4.08 -25.98 0.17
C PHE A 155 5.26 -26.93 0.42
N MET A 156 5.55 -27.28 1.66
CA MET A 156 6.66 -28.17 2.02
C MET A 156 6.54 -29.58 1.41
N THR A 157 5.33 -30.05 1.18
CA THR A 157 5.08 -31.32 0.46
C THR A 157 5.03 -31.19 -1.07
N LYS A 158 5.44 -30.01 -1.62
CA LYS A 158 5.50 -29.69 -3.06
C LYS A 158 4.14 -29.80 -3.80
N LYS A 159 3.03 -29.68 -3.05
CA LYS A 159 1.67 -29.62 -3.63
C LYS A 159 1.33 -28.23 -4.16
N ILE A 160 2.03 -27.23 -3.67
CA ILE A 160 1.94 -25.82 -4.08
C ILE A 160 3.35 -25.36 -4.46
N ASP A 161 3.43 -24.56 -5.51
CA ASP A 161 4.70 -24.14 -6.10
C ASP A 161 5.21 -22.81 -5.53
N LEU A 162 4.29 -21.94 -5.10
CA LEU A 162 4.53 -20.57 -4.66
C LEU A 162 3.47 -20.20 -3.63
N ILE A 163 3.90 -19.59 -2.52
CA ILE A 163 3.01 -19.02 -1.50
C ILE A 163 3.51 -17.66 -1.01
N GLU A 164 2.58 -16.81 -0.62
CA GLU A 164 2.85 -15.79 0.40
C GLU A 164 2.79 -16.51 1.74
N THR A 165 3.91 -16.55 2.46
CA THR A 165 3.98 -17.26 3.75
C THR A 165 3.71 -16.29 4.91
N PRO A 166 3.02 -16.73 5.97
CA PRO A 166 3.01 -15.96 7.21
C PRO A 166 4.45 -15.75 7.71
N ASN A 167 4.73 -14.56 8.21
CA ASN A 167 6.10 -14.15 8.54
C ASN A 167 6.78 -15.09 9.55
N GLU A 168 6.04 -15.59 10.52
CA GLU A 168 6.53 -16.52 11.55
C GLU A 168 7.05 -17.86 11.03
N TYR A 169 6.62 -18.29 9.83
CA TYR A 169 7.06 -19.54 9.22
C TYR A 169 8.24 -19.37 8.25
N LEU A 170 8.60 -18.15 7.89
CA LEU A 170 9.62 -17.90 6.86
C LEU A 170 10.94 -18.58 7.17
N TYR A 171 11.49 -18.31 8.34
CA TYR A 171 12.82 -18.83 8.71
C TYR A 171 12.81 -20.34 8.92
N ASP A 172 11.71 -20.91 9.40
CA ASP A 172 11.58 -22.35 9.55
C ASP A 172 11.50 -23.06 8.19
N ILE A 173 10.79 -22.48 7.23
CA ILE A 173 10.77 -22.98 5.84
C ILE A 173 12.19 -22.95 5.25
N LEU A 174 12.91 -21.84 5.37
CA LEU A 174 14.24 -21.68 4.78
C LEU A 174 15.30 -22.57 5.46
N LYS A 175 15.15 -22.94 6.72
CA LYS A 175 16.02 -23.90 7.41
C LYS A 175 15.85 -25.34 6.90
N LEU A 176 14.62 -25.68 6.45
CA LEU A 176 14.30 -27.06 6.04
C LEU A 176 14.82 -27.39 4.65
N ASP A 177 14.86 -26.42 3.75
CA ASP A 177 15.37 -26.61 2.37
C ASP A 177 16.03 -25.32 1.86
N GLN A 178 17.34 -25.39 1.62
CA GLN A 178 18.16 -24.24 1.19
C GLN A 178 17.94 -23.87 -0.28
N ASP A 179 17.31 -24.73 -1.08
CA ASP A 179 17.02 -24.45 -2.49
C ASP A 179 15.77 -23.57 -2.66
N ILE A 180 14.98 -23.38 -1.60
CA ILE A 180 13.78 -22.52 -1.65
C ILE A 180 14.19 -21.06 -1.86
N SER A 181 13.67 -20.48 -2.92
CA SER A 181 13.81 -19.06 -3.20
C SER A 181 12.81 -18.27 -2.35
N HIS A 182 13.20 -17.06 -1.94
CA HIS A 182 12.34 -16.20 -1.14
C HIS A 182 12.46 -14.73 -1.50
N LEU A 183 11.45 -13.95 -1.13
CA LEU A 183 11.41 -12.50 -1.24
C LEU A 183 10.75 -11.92 0.01
N ILE A 184 11.40 -10.96 0.65
CA ILE A 184 10.82 -10.09 1.67
C ILE A 184 10.56 -8.75 1.01
N TYR A 185 9.30 -8.36 0.93
CA TYR A 185 8.87 -7.14 0.25
C TYR A 185 8.29 -6.14 1.25
N GLN A 186 8.79 -4.89 1.22
CA GLN A 186 8.30 -3.81 2.05
C GLN A 186 6.99 -3.24 1.48
N GLU A 187 5.92 -3.28 2.26
CA GLU A 187 4.63 -2.67 1.91
C GLU A 187 4.60 -1.20 2.36
N THR A 188 5.06 -0.30 1.50
CA THR A 188 5.16 1.13 1.83
C THR A 188 3.81 1.73 2.25
N GLY A 189 3.80 2.44 3.39
CA GLY A 189 2.60 3.04 3.96
C GLY A 189 1.60 2.06 4.57
N VAL A 190 1.95 0.78 4.71
CA VAL A 190 1.14 -0.24 5.39
C VAL A 190 1.86 -0.71 6.64
N GLY A 191 1.20 -0.65 7.78
CA GLY A 191 1.81 -1.09 9.05
C GLY A 191 1.21 -0.40 10.26
N LEU A 192 2.01 -0.28 11.30
CA LEU A 192 1.66 0.45 12.52
C LEU A 192 2.23 1.85 12.46
N GLU A 193 1.36 2.82 12.52
CA GLU A 193 1.68 4.23 12.58
C GLU A 193 1.64 4.71 14.02
N MET A 194 2.58 5.57 14.39
CA MET A 194 2.55 6.33 15.64
C MET A 194 2.38 7.80 15.32
N ALA A 195 1.40 8.45 15.96
CA ALA A 195 1.20 9.89 15.86
C ALA A 195 1.02 10.54 17.23
N LEU A 196 1.50 11.76 17.33
CA LEU A 196 1.42 12.62 18.52
C LEU A 196 0.42 13.75 18.23
N ASN A 197 -0.62 13.86 19.05
CA ASN A 197 -1.63 14.89 18.88
C ASN A 197 -1.13 16.23 19.41
N THR A 198 -0.73 17.10 18.50
CA THR A 198 -0.14 18.42 18.81
C THR A 198 -1.15 19.41 19.40
N SER A 199 -2.45 19.05 19.45
CA SER A 199 -3.49 19.85 20.10
C SER A 199 -3.65 19.50 21.58
N ARG A 200 -2.97 18.48 22.08
CA ARG A 200 -3.03 18.05 23.48
C ARG A 200 -1.91 18.68 24.30
N THR A 201 -2.23 18.99 25.54
CA THR A 201 -1.26 19.54 26.51
C THR A 201 -0.01 18.66 26.60
N LEU A 202 1.15 19.26 26.75
CA LEU A 202 2.50 18.73 26.67
C LEU A 202 2.93 18.41 25.21
N LEU A 203 2.08 17.78 24.39
CA LEU A 203 2.41 17.47 23.00
C LEU A 203 2.26 18.67 22.04
N ASP A 204 1.70 19.78 22.50
CA ASP A 204 1.80 21.10 21.84
C ASP A 204 3.24 21.65 21.87
N GLN A 205 4.06 21.23 22.85
CA GLN A 205 5.47 21.62 22.99
C GLN A 205 6.38 20.79 22.04
N PRO A 206 7.10 21.43 21.10
CA PRO A 206 7.99 20.72 20.19
C PRO A 206 9.10 19.91 20.86
N LEU A 207 9.59 20.37 22.02
CA LEU A 207 10.65 19.66 22.75
C LEU A 207 10.17 18.33 23.33
N VAL A 208 8.93 18.28 23.87
CA VAL A 208 8.34 17.03 24.35
C VAL A 208 8.21 16.02 23.22
N ARG A 209 7.70 16.45 22.06
CA ARG A 209 7.59 15.55 20.90
C ARG A 209 8.94 15.03 20.41
N LYS A 210 9.98 15.89 20.38
CA LYS A 210 11.34 15.46 20.04
C LYS A 210 11.90 14.47 21.06
N ALA A 211 11.63 14.67 22.35
CA ALA A 211 12.03 13.74 23.38
C ALA A 211 11.36 12.38 23.19
N VAL A 212 10.03 12.34 22.91
CA VAL A 212 9.30 11.10 22.59
C VAL A 212 9.90 10.39 21.40
N PHE A 213 10.16 11.07 20.28
CA PHE A 213 10.74 10.45 19.07
C PHE A 213 12.13 9.88 19.34
N ASN A 214 12.99 10.62 20.04
CA ASN A 214 14.34 10.13 20.36
C ASN A 214 14.35 9.00 21.39
N ALA A 215 13.35 8.89 22.25
CA ALA A 215 13.21 7.79 23.21
C ALA A 215 12.90 6.45 22.52
N ILE A 216 12.25 6.48 21.39
CA ILE A 216 11.79 5.25 20.69
C ILE A 216 12.87 4.76 19.73
N ASP A 217 13.36 3.53 19.96
CA ASP A 217 14.16 2.73 19.01
C ASP A 217 13.26 1.65 18.37
N PRO A 218 12.64 1.97 17.23
CA PRO A 218 11.75 1.03 16.57
C PRO A 218 12.47 -0.16 15.94
N TRP A 219 13.77 -0.06 15.62
CA TRP A 219 14.54 -1.16 15.06
C TRP A 219 14.72 -2.28 16.08
N THR A 220 15.17 -1.93 17.31
CA THR A 220 15.26 -2.90 18.40
C THR A 220 13.90 -3.52 18.72
N ALA A 221 12.81 -2.75 18.64
CA ALA A 221 11.46 -3.27 18.84
C ALA A 221 11.05 -4.26 17.72
N ILE A 222 11.40 -3.99 16.46
CA ILE A 222 11.17 -4.91 15.34
C ILE A 222 11.97 -6.20 15.53
N ASP A 223 13.25 -6.10 15.93
CA ASP A 223 14.08 -7.28 16.13
C ASP A 223 13.53 -8.19 17.25
N ASN A 224 13.06 -7.61 18.35
CA ASN A 224 12.58 -8.37 19.50
C ASN A 224 11.17 -8.94 19.34
N VAL A 225 10.25 -8.22 18.69
CA VAL A 225 8.84 -8.63 18.59
C VAL A 225 8.53 -9.28 17.24
N TRP A 226 9.16 -8.78 16.16
CA TRP A 226 8.87 -9.21 14.79
C TRP A 226 10.02 -9.99 14.13
N GLU A 227 11.01 -10.44 14.94
CA GLU A 227 12.14 -11.25 14.46
C GLU A 227 12.91 -10.59 13.28
N GLY A 228 12.97 -9.26 13.29
CA GLY A 228 13.58 -8.47 12.22
C GLY A 228 12.72 -8.30 10.95
N LEU A 229 11.49 -8.83 10.93
CA LEU A 229 10.59 -8.75 9.78
C LEU A 229 9.71 -7.49 9.83
N GLY A 230 10.32 -6.38 9.47
CA GLY A 230 9.69 -5.08 9.39
C GLY A 230 10.67 -3.99 8.99
N PHE A 231 10.14 -2.83 8.63
CA PHE A 231 10.92 -1.65 8.30
C PHE A 231 10.39 -0.44 9.08
N VAL A 232 11.24 0.56 9.24
CA VAL A 232 10.85 1.86 9.81
C VAL A 232 10.73 2.85 8.67
N SER A 233 9.64 3.61 8.65
CA SER A 233 9.41 4.61 7.62
C SER A 233 8.69 5.85 8.16
N SER A 234 8.48 6.84 7.30
CA SER A 234 7.65 8.01 7.61
C SER A 234 6.14 7.70 7.59
N GLY A 235 5.75 6.55 7.04
CA GLY A 235 4.35 6.12 6.92
C GLY A 235 3.62 6.62 5.68
N ILE A 236 4.30 7.32 4.77
CA ILE A 236 3.66 7.77 3.53
C ILE A 236 3.63 6.61 2.53
N PRO A 237 2.45 6.24 1.97
CA PRO A 237 2.33 5.17 0.98
C PRO A 237 2.94 5.62 -0.35
N THR A 238 4.22 5.41 -0.52
CA THR A 238 4.96 5.73 -1.74
C THR A 238 4.87 4.61 -2.77
N SER A 239 5.12 4.92 -4.04
CA SER A 239 5.09 3.91 -5.11
C SER A 239 6.28 2.95 -5.08
N GLU A 240 7.32 3.29 -4.35
CA GLU A 240 8.55 2.50 -4.22
C GLU A 240 9.34 2.90 -2.97
N PRO A 241 10.11 1.96 -2.40
CA PRO A 241 10.94 2.23 -1.22
C PRO A 241 11.98 3.35 -1.43
N THR A 242 12.39 3.61 -2.67
CA THR A 242 13.35 4.70 -2.98
C THR A 242 12.80 6.10 -2.75
N TRP A 243 11.50 6.23 -2.49
CA TRP A 243 10.84 7.48 -2.13
C TRP A 243 10.75 7.69 -0.62
N GLU A 244 11.31 6.81 0.17
CA GLU A 244 11.35 6.90 1.63
C GLU A 244 12.70 7.42 2.12
N LEU A 245 12.71 7.99 3.32
CA LEU A 245 13.94 8.37 3.99
C LEU A 245 14.76 7.12 4.31
N SER A 246 16.07 7.23 4.18
CA SER A 246 16.97 6.15 4.56
C SER A 246 16.97 5.91 6.08
N THR A 247 17.30 4.70 6.50
CA THR A 247 17.50 4.38 7.93
C THR A 247 18.48 5.35 8.59
N THR A 248 19.54 5.75 7.89
CA THR A 248 20.53 6.73 8.40
C THR A 248 19.89 8.09 8.66
N GLU A 249 19.00 8.56 7.79
CA GLU A 249 18.27 9.82 8.00
C GLU A 249 17.26 9.70 9.15
N LEU A 250 16.52 8.58 9.22
CA LEU A 250 15.54 8.36 10.30
C LEU A 250 16.20 8.29 11.68
N ARG A 251 17.40 7.70 11.80
CA ARG A 251 18.18 7.65 13.05
C ARG A 251 18.63 9.03 13.55
N ASN A 252 18.55 10.10 12.77
CA ASN A 252 18.76 11.46 13.27
C ASN A 252 17.63 11.94 14.20
N TYR A 253 16.45 11.29 14.10
CA TYR A 253 15.23 11.69 14.82
C TYR A 253 14.76 10.63 15.83
N LEU A 254 15.16 9.38 15.67
CA LEU A 254 14.67 8.22 16.42
C LEU A 254 15.83 7.47 17.09
N GLY A 255 15.56 6.78 18.21
CA GLY A 255 16.48 5.84 18.83
C GLY A 255 17.72 6.48 19.46
N ASN A 256 17.64 7.70 19.95
CA ASN A 256 18.75 8.35 20.65
C ASN A 256 18.33 8.76 22.07
N GLN A 257 18.46 7.81 22.99
CA GLN A 257 18.02 7.98 24.37
C GLN A 257 18.74 9.13 25.11
N GLU A 258 20.02 9.36 24.82
CA GLU A 258 20.77 10.49 25.40
C GLU A 258 20.16 11.83 24.98
N LYS A 259 19.83 12.00 23.68
CA LYS A 259 19.11 13.19 23.23
C LYS A 259 17.73 13.33 23.86
N SER A 260 17.01 12.23 24.04
CA SER A 260 15.72 12.24 24.72
C SER A 260 15.85 12.78 26.13
N LEU A 261 16.78 12.25 26.93
CA LEU A 261 17.05 12.72 28.30
C LEU A 261 17.43 14.20 28.33
N ASN A 262 18.31 14.65 27.44
CA ASN A 262 18.69 16.07 27.34
C ASN A 262 17.49 17.00 27.05
N PHE A 263 16.53 16.54 26.22
CA PHE A 263 15.30 17.28 25.98
C PHE A 263 14.42 17.29 27.23
N ILE A 264 14.26 16.18 27.92
CA ILE A 264 13.45 16.07 29.15
C ILE A 264 14.01 16.93 30.23
N GLU A 265 15.34 16.92 30.45
CA GLU A 265 16.01 17.74 31.46
C GLU A 265 15.88 19.25 31.18
N SER A 266 15.64 19.65 29.95
CA SER A 266 15.41 21.04 29.55
C SER A 266 13.98 21.53 29.75
N LEU A 267 13.05 20.62 30.10
CA LEU A 267 11.65 20.94 30.30
C LEU A 267 11.43 21.45 31.74
N PRO A 268 10.46 22.35 31.95
CA PRO A 268 10.14 22.83 33.29
C PRO A 268 9.37 21.82 34.15
N GLU A 269 8.78 20.80 33.51
CA GLU A 269 7.96 19.78 34.16
C GLU A 269 8.84 18.68 34.78
N ALA A 270 8.67 18.44 36.07
CA ALA A 270 9.35 17.36 36.79
C ALA A 270 8.80 15.93 36.42
N ARG A 271 7.62 15.88 35.85
CA ARG A 271 6.95 14.69 35.35
C ARG A 271 6.25 15.00 34.05
N ILE A 272 6.31 14.08 33.09
CA ILE A 272 5.68 14.22 31.77
C ILE A 272 4.69 13.06 31.60
N PRO A 273 3.44 13.21 32.12
CA PRO A 273 2.42 12.19 32.00
C PRO A 273 1.86 12.19 30.57
N LEU A 274 1.94 11.06 29.89
CA LEU A 274 1.42 10.87 28.54
C LEU A 274 0.65 9.55 28.45
N GLU A 275 -0.40 9.55 27.63
CA GLU A 275 -1.17 8.35 27.29
C GLU A 275 -0.78 7.84 25.90
N LEU A 276 -0.48 6.54 25.82
CA LEU A 276 -0.29 5.80 24.57
C LEU A 276 -1.48 4.85 24.34
N THR A 277 -2.31 5.15 23.35
CA THR A 277 -3.39 4.28 22.91
C THR A 277 -2.86 3.25 21.90
N ILE A 278 -3.04 1.95 22.20
CA ILE A 278 -2.56 0.84 21.38
C ILE A 278 -3.76 0.16 20.71
N ALA A 279 -3.72 0.01 19.38
CA ALA A 279 -4.75 -0.69 18.64
C ALA A 279 -4.61 -2.21 18.80
N ASP A 280 -5.71 -2.90 19.16
CA ASP A 280 -5.74 -4.35 19.32
C ASP A 280 -6.03 -5.06 17.99
N TYR A 281 -5.00 -5.30 17.22
CA TYR A 281 -5.05 -6.13 16.01
C TYR A 281 -4.37 -7.48 16.18
N GLY A 282 -4.27 -7.96 17.43
CA GLY A 282 -3.68 -9.23 17.83
C GLY A 282 -2.48 -9.09 18.77
N ASP A 283 -2.06 -10.21 19.36
CA ASP A 283 -1.08 -10.25 20.46
C ASP A 283 0.25 -9.56 20.13
N LYS A 284 0.82 -9.81 18.94
CA LYS A 284 2.08 -9.17 18.50
C LYS A 284 1.96 -7.65 18.39
N TYR A 285 0.78 -7.13 18.02
CA TYR A 285 0.54 -5.69 17.94
C TYR A 285 0.50 -5.06 19.33
N LEU A 286 -0.16 -5.73 20.29
CA LEU A 286 -0.18 -5.29 21.68
C LEU A 286 1.22 -5.36 22.31
N GLU A 287 1.94 -6.45 22.09
CA GLU A 287 3.32 -6.62 22.55
C GLU A 287 4.22 -5.50 22.01
N TYR A 288 4.13 -5.18 20.71
CA TYR A 288 4.92 -4.14 20.09
C TYR A 288 4.59 -2.74 20.65
N GLY A 289 3.30 -2.43 20.79
CA GLY A 289 2.85 -1.17 21.39
C GLY A 289 3.31 -1.02 22.84
N ASN A 290 3.23 -2.07 23.65
CA ASN A 290 3.73 -2.08 25.03
C ASN A 290 5.26 -1.93 25.08
N TYR A 291 6.00 -2.59 24.18
CA TYR A 291 7.45 -2.46 24.08
C TYR A 291 7.88 -1.01 23.84
N LEU A 292 7.21 -0.30 22.92
CA LEU A 292 7.47 1.12 22.70
C LEU A 292 7.08 1.97 23.93
N GLY A 293 5.99 1.61 24.61
CA GLY A 293 5.60 2.24 25.88
C GLY A 293 6.66 2.09 26.96
N ASP A 294 7.31 0.92 27.07
CA ASP A 294 8.38 0.66 28.01
C ASP A 294 9.64 1.48 27.69
N GLN A 295 10.01 1.61 26.41
CA GLN A 295 11.10 2.50 26.00
C GLN A 295 10.87 3.96 26.43
N LEU A 296 9.61 4.43 26.35
CA LEU A 296 9.26 5.77 26.84
C LEU A 296 9.37 5.89 28.35
N ARG A 297 8.95 4.85 29.11
CA ARG A 297 9.12 4.82 30.58
C ARG A 297 10.59 4.83 30.99
N ASP A 298 11.40 4.02 30.29
CA ASP A 298 12.86 3.95 30.52
C ASP A 298 13.56 5.30 30.22
N ALA A 299 13.01 6.09 29.29
CA ALA A 299 13.48 7.44 29.00
C ALA A 299 12.99 8.50 30.03
N GLY A 300 12.14 8.13 31.01
CA GLY A 300 11.68 9.02 32.09
C GLY A 300 10.30 9.63 31.91
N PHE A 301 9.52 9.20 30.91
CA PHE A 301 8.12 9.60 30.79
C PHE A 301 7.21 8.78 31.73
N ASP A 302 6.15 9.41 32.23
CA ASP A 302 5.11 8.74 33.00
C ASP A 302 4.00 8.24 32.05
N ILE A 303 4.19 7.03 31.49
CA ILE A 303 3.34 6.50 30.43
C ILE A 303 2.22 5.62 30.97
N THR A 304 0.97 6.02 30.66
CA THR A 304 -0.20 5.17 30.78
C THR A 304 -0.54 4.57 29.40
N THR A 305 -0.71 3.27 29.32
CA THR A 305 -1.17 2.62 28.10
C THR A 305 -2.67 2.33 28.17
N SER A 306 -3.38 2.55 27.06
CA SER A 306 -4.78 2.14 26.88
C SER A 306 -4.91 1.31 25.60
N VAL A 307 -5.84 0.37 25.58
CA VAL A 307 -6.09 -0.51 24.44
C VAL A 307 -7.39 -0.14 23.78
N ILE A 308 -7.42 -0.06 22.45
CA ILE A 308 -8.63 0.20 21.66
C ILE A 308 -8.88 -0.94 20.70
N ASN A 309 -10.12 -1.44 20.65
CA ASN A 309 -10.52 -2.49 19.74
C ASN A 309 -10.63 -1.98 18.28
N PRO A 310 -10.56 -2.87 17.26
CA PRO A 310 -10.61 -2.49 15.85
C PRO A 310 -11.91 -1.80 15.43
N THR A 311 -13.02 -2.09 16.11
CA THR A 311 -14.35 -1.52 15.78
C THR A 311 -14.40 -0.04 16.13
N ASP A 312 -13.87 0.36 17.29
CA ASP A 312 -13.93 1.74 17.80
C ASP A 312 -12.76 2.58 17.26
N TYR A 313 -11.69 1.92 16.77
CA TYR A 313 -10.47 2.59 16.34
C TYR A 313 -10.68 3.67 15.26
N PRO A 314 -11.42 3.43 14.16
CA PRO A 314 -11.63 4.44 13.14
C PRO A 314 -12.34 5.69 13.68
N GLU A 315 -13.40 5.51 14.46
CA GLU A 315 -14.19 6.62 14.99
C GLU A 315 -13.37 7.44 15.98
N ARG A 316 -12.69 6.79 16.92
CA ARG A 316 -11.92 7.46 17.95
C ARG A 316 -10.65 8.11 17.40
N ILE A 317 -9.89 7.40 16.56
CA ILE A 317 -8.57 7.83 16.10
C ILE A 317 -8.64 8.61 14.78
N TRP A 318 -9.22 8.02 13.72
CA TRP A 318 -9.18 8.64 12.38
C TRP A 318 -10.15 9.81 12.21
N TYR A 319 -11.28 9.79 12.94
CA TYR A 319 -12.28 10.85 12.84
C TYR A 319 -12.29 11.75 14.06
N GLY A 320 -12.19 11.20 15.25
CA GLY A 320 -12.34 11.95 16.52
C GLY A 320 -11.08 12.62 16.99
N GLY A 321 -9.89 12.07 16.73
CA GLY A 321 -8.63 12.57 17.28
C GLY A 321 -8.58 12.51 18.80
N ASP A 322 -9.31 11.55 19.39
CA ASP A 322 -9.37 11.38 20.84
C ASP A 322 -8.23 10.49 21.34
N TYR A 323 -7.04 11.06 21.35
CA TYR A 323 -5.80 10.46 21.84
C TYR A 323 -4.76 11.54 22.17
N GLN A 324 -3.78 11.23 23.00
CA GLN A 324 -2.53 11.96 23.09
C GLN A 324 -1.50 11.41 22.11
N MET A 325 -1.18 10.13 22.24
CA MET A 325 -0.38 9.35 21.28
C MET A 325 -1.14 8.10 20.93
N PHE A 326 -0.98 7.61 19.72
CA PHE A 326 -1.49 6.28 19.35
C PHE A 326 -0.45 5.48 18.59
N ILE A 327 -0.58 4.15 18.65
CA ILE A 327 0.04 3.21 17.74
C ILE A 327 -1.03 2.27 17.17
N GLY A 328 -1.12 2.21 15.85
CA GLY A 328 -2.14 1.41 15.16
C GLY A 328 -2.11 1.59 13.65
N PRO A 329 -3.04 0.95 12.92
CA PRO A 329 -3.11 1.07 11.46
C PRO A 329 -3.30 2.52 10.99
N THR A 330 -2.66 2.83 9.85
CA THR A 330 -2.85 4.13 9.20
C THR A 330 -4.27 4.27 8.62
N ALA A 331 -4.71 5.52 8.43
CA ALA A 331 -5.96 5.79 7.71
C ALA A 331 -5.88 5.27 6.26
N PRO A 332 -7.00 4.79 5.67
CA PRO A 332 -7.01 4.07 4.40
C PRO A 332 -6.76 5.00 3.20
N ALA A 333 -5.52 5.38 2.98
CA ALA A 333 -5.07 6.21 1.87
C ALA A 333 -4.14 5.39 0.97
N ALA A 334 -4.57 5.12 -0.25
CA ALA A 334 -3.89 4.20 -1.17
C ALA A 334 -2.67 4.79 -1.88
N THR A 335 -2.54 6.12 -1.92
CA THR A 335 -1.44 6.81 -2.60
C THR A 335 -0.81 7.87 -1.72
N ALA A 336 0.44 8.23 -2.03
CA ALA A 336 1.13 9.32 -1.33
C ALA A 336 0.32 10.63 -1.36
N ASN A 337 -0.26 10.98 -2.51
CA ASN A 337 -1.06 12.19 -2.64
C ASN A 337 -2.32 12.14 -1.77
N MET A 338 -3.06 11.03 -1.81
CA MET A 338 -4.25 10.85 -0.98
C MET A 338 -3.91 10.94 0.50
N TYR A 339 -2.83 10.29 0.93
CA TYR A 339 -2.37 10.33 2.31
C TYR A 339 -1.97 11.76 2.72
N LEU A 340 -1.14 12.42 1.93
CA LEU A 340 -0.67 13.76 2.22
C LEU A 340 -1.81 14.77 2.30
N LEU A 341 -2.77 14.73 1.38
CA LEU A 341 -3.91 15.63 1.37
C LEU A 341 -4.93 15.33 2.48
N SER A 342 -5.12 14.05 2.83
CA SER A 342 -6.17 13.66 3.79
C SER A 342 -5.68 13.59 5.22
N VAL A 343 -4.42 13.17 5.45
CA VAL A 343 -3.89 12.89 6.78
C VAL A 343 -2.94 13.99 7.25
N ILE A 344 -2.10 14.54 6.35
CA ILE A 344 -1.04 15.46 6.72
C ILE A 344 -1.44 16.93 6.53
N HIS A 345 -2.07 17.28 5.42
CA HIS A 345 -2.45 18.66 5.13
C HIS A 345 -3.32 19.24 6.25
N SER A 346 -3.09 20.52 6.64
CA SER A 346 -3.79 21.18 7.75
C SER A 346 -5.32 21.16 7.66
N LYS A 347 -5.88 20.97 6.46
CA LYS A 347 -7.32 20.84 6.19
C LYS A 347 -7.74 19.39 5.85
N GLY A 348 -6.83 18.43 6.04
CA GLY A 348 -7.11 17.03 5.76
C GLY A 348 -8.19 16.49 6.69
N LYS A 349 -9.11 15.68 6.14
CA LYS A 349 -10.24 15.10 6.91
C LYS A 349 -9.78 14.15 8.03
N TRP A 350 -8.57 13.61 7.91
CA TRP A 350 -7.94 12.71 8.88
C TRP A 350 -6.71 13.33 9.57
N ASN A 351 -6.55 14.67 9.48
CA ASN A 351 -5.54 15.39 10.24
C ASN A 351 -5.98 15.52 11.71
N THR A 352 -6.11 14.40 12.40
CA THR A 352 -6.53 14.35 13.82
C THR A 352 -5.37 14.56 14.80
N HIS A 353 -4.13 14.54 14.30
CA HIS A 353 -2.95 14.92 15.09
C HIS A 353 -2.82 16.46 15.29
N GLY A 354 -3.68 17.25 14.66
CA GLY A 354 -3.78 18.70 14.90
C GLY A 354 -2.61 19.55 14.39
N TYR A 355 -1.59 18.95 13.79
CA TYR A 355 -0.44 19.71 13.29
C TYR A 355 -0.82 20.55 12.07
N LYS A 356 -0.47 21.85 12.12
CA LYS A 356 -0.74 22.83 11.06
C LYS A 356 0.54 23.57 10.71
N ASN A 357 0.90 23.55 9.43
CA ASN A 357 2.09 24.23 8.92
C ASN A 357 1.85 24.64 7.44
N SER A 358 1.78 25.94 7.20
CA SER A 358 1.50 26.47 5.85
C SER A 358 2.60 26.16 4.83
N SER A 359 3.86 26.06 5.26
CA SER A 359 4.96 25.66 4.37
C SER A 359 4.83 24.21 3.98
N LEU A 360 4.45 23.32 4.90
CA LEU A 360 4.19 21.91 4.63
C LEU A 360 2.96 21.75 3.72
N ASP A 361 1.88 22.50 3.96
CA ASP A 361 0.71 22.52 3.10
C ASP A 361 1.07 22.94 1.67
N SER A 362 1.97 23.90 1.51
CA SER A 362 2.45 24.34 0.19
C SER A 362 3.24 23.24 -0.52
N LEU A 363 4.09 22.50 0.17
CA LEU A 363 4.79 21.33 -0.39
C LEU A 363 3.80 20.24 -0.80
N ILE A 364 2.80 19.94 0.04
CA ILE A 364 1.75 18.95 -0.26
C ILE A 364 0.96 19.35 -1.49
N ASN A 365 0.55 20.60 -1.61
CA ASN A 365 -0.17 21.08 -2.79
C ASN A 365 0.70 21.05 -4.05
N ASN A 366 1.99 21.40 -3.94
CA ASN A 366 2.92 21.36 -5.06
C ASN A 366 3.11 19.91 -5.57
N GLN A 367 3.41 18.94 -4.69
CA GLN A 367 3.56 17.55 -5.12
C GLN A 367 2.30 16.99 -5.78
N SER A 368 1.09 17.45 -5.39
CA SER A 368 -0.17 16.94 -5.93
C SER A 368 -0.38 17.30 -7.40
N THR A 369 0.29 18.34 -7.88
CA THR A 369 0.22 18.83 -9.26
C THR A 369 1.50 18.60 -10.04
N THR A 370 2.57 18.15 -9.39
CA THR A 370 3.88 17.88 -10.03
C THR A 370 3.84 16.56 -10.78
N ASN A 371 4.03 16.63 -12.08
CA ASN A 371 4.00 15.48 -12.97
C ASN A 371 5.39 14.88 -13.28
N ASP A 372 6.46 15.64 -13.05
CA ASP A 372 7.82 15.09 -13.14
C ASP A 372 8.08 14.19 -11.92
N ARG A 373 8.46 12.94 -12.18
CA ARG A 373 8.63 11.93 -11.14
C ARG A 373 9.77 12.27 -10.18
N ASN A 374 10.89 12.77 -10.69
CA ASN A 374 12.07 13.04 -9.87
C ASN A 374 11.85 14.29 -9.02
N GLU A 375 11.25 15.33 -9.59
CA GLU A 375 10.84 16.52 -8.87
C GLU A 375 9.84 16.18 -7.77
N ARG A 376 8.78 15.41 -8.08
CA ARG A 376 7.80 14.96 -7.10
C ARG A 376 8.42 14.12 -5.99
N LYS A 377 9.32 13.19 -6.33
CA LYS A 377 10.09 12.41 -5.34
C LYS A 377 10.82 13.33 -4.36
N THR A 378 11.52 14.35 -4.87
CA THR A 378 12.25 15.31 -4.03
C THR A 378 11.30 16.02 -3.06
N ILE A 379 10.16 16.51 -3.56
CA ILE A 379 9.16 17.19 -2.70
C ILE A 379 8.62 16.24 -1.64
N VAL A 380 8.32 14.98 -1.98
CA VAL A 380 7.80 13.98 -1.02
C VAL A 380 8.85 13.65 0.05
N LEU A 381 10.13 13.56 -0.31
CA LEU A 381 11.22 13.39 0.66
C LEU A 381 11.35 14.60 1.59
N ASP A 382 11.19 15.82 1.07
CA ASP A 382 11.23 17.04 1.90
C ASP A 382 10.05 17.13 2.87
N ILE A 383 8.86 16.69 2.44
CA ILE A 383 7.70 16.54 3.34
C ILE A 383 7.99 15.56 4.47
N GLN A 384 8.60 14.42 4.18
CA GLN A 384 8.98 13.44 5.19
C GLN A 384 9.97 14.04 6.20
N ARG A 385 11.00 14.74 5.72
CA ARG A 385 11.97 15.43 6.59
C ARG A 385 11.30 16.43 7.51
N GLU A 386 10.36 17.24 7.01
CA GLU A 386 9.61 18.18 7.84
C GLU A 386 8.75 17.49 8.90
N LEU A 387 8.09 16.37 8.58
CA LEU A 387 7.33 15.57 9.56
C LEU A 387 8.22 15.02 10.66
N MET A 388 9.36 14.42 10.30
CA MET A 388 10.32 13.86 11.25
C MET A 388 10.95 14.95 12.13
N LYS A 389 11.39 16.06 11.53
CA LYS A 389 11.98 17.21 12.25
C LYS A 389 11.03 17.80 13.29
N ASN A 390 9.73 17.82 13.01
CA ASN A 390 8.70 18.33 13.92
C ASN A 390 8.12 17.25 14.84
N SER A 391 8.55 16.00 14.68
CA SER A 391 8.16 14.86 15.53
C SER A 391 6.65 14.73 15.65
N VAL A 392 5.96 14.67 14.51
CA VAL A 392 4.49 14.63 14.47
C VAL A 392 3.98 13.21 14.39
N ARG A 393 4.51 12.44 13.43
CA ARG A 393 4.11 11.06 13.18
C ARG A 393 5.15 10.33 12.33
N PHE A 394 5.21 9.02 12.46
CA PHE A 394 6.03 8.11 11.67
C PHE A 394 5.45 6.69 11.74
N MET A 395 6.01 5.77 11.00
CA MET A 395 5.61 4.36 11.02
C MET A 395 6.75 3.53 11.64
N PRO A 396 6.67 3.24 12.96
CA PRO A 396 7.67 2.43 13.63
C PRO A 396 7.73 0.98 13.13
N LEU A 397 6.65 0.51 12.51
CA LEU A 397 6.61 -0.80 11.85
C LEU A 397 5.90 -0.67 10.51
N THR A 398 6.66 -0.70 9.42
CA THR A 398 6.13 -0.95 8.07
C THR A 398 6.09 -2.46 7.85
N LYS A 399 4.91 -2.95 7.45
CA LYS A 399 4.67 -4.38 7.21
C LYS A 399 5.55 -4.91 6.06
N VAL A 400 5.85 -6.19 6.11
CA VAL A 400 6.46 -6.93 5.01
C VAL A 400 5.51 -8.05 4.57
N SER A 401 5.51 -8.31 3.25
CA SER A 401 5.02 -9.55 2.66
C SER A 401 6.20 -10.46 2.39
N THR A 402 6.07 -11.71 2.81
CA THR A 402 7.10 -12.74 2.63
C THR A 402 6.62 -13.80 1.65
N TRP A 403 7.39 -14.02 0.61
CA TRP A 403 7.08 -14.98 -0.45
C TRP A 403 8.14 -16.07 -0.50
N VAL A 404 7.70 -17.32 -0.70
CA VAL A 404 8.60 -18.46 -0.92
C VAL A 404 8.12 -19.27 -2.11
N TRP A 405 9.07 -19.80 -2.89
CA TRP A 405 8.77 -20.63 -4.06
C TRP A 405 9.86 -21.65 -4.35
N TRP A 406 9.46 -22.74 -4.98
CA TRP A 406 10.37 -23.79 -5.39
C TRP A 406 11.21 -23.37 -6.61
N PRO A 407 12.46 -23.85 -6.79
CA PRO A 407 13.36 -23.45 -7.88
C PRO A 407 12.79 -23.63 -9.28
N LYS A 408 11.84 -24.54 -9.45
CA LYS A 408 11.14 -24.73 -10.73
C LYS A 408 10.26 -23.54 -11.15
N VAL A 409 10.01 -22.59 -10.25
CA VAL A 409 9.26 -21.35 -10.53
C VAL A 409 10.26 -20.26 -10.89
N GLY A 410 10.45 -20.02 -12.18
CA GLY A 410 11.31 -18.95 -12.69
C GLY A 410 10.57 -17.67 -12.98
N ASN A 411 11.29 -16.55 -12.98
CA ASN A 411 10.80 -15.21 -13.32
C ASN A 411 9.67 -14.69 -12.39
N PHE A 412 9.58 -15.19 -11.16
CA PHE A 412 8.68 -14.62 -10.18
C PHE A 412 9.25 -13.29 -9.65
N ASN A 413 8.57 -12.20 -9.94
CA ASN A 413 8.92 -10.85 -9.48
C ASN A 413 7.63 -10.06 -9.26
N PRO A 414 7.00 -10.18 -8.09
CA PRO A 414 5.71 -9.56 -7.80
C PRO A 414 5.84 -8.02 -7.73
N ASN A 415 4.83 -7.34 -8.26
CA ASN A 415 4.62 -5.91 -8.02
C ASN A 415 3.44 -5.74 -7.07
N LEU A 416 3.73 -5.54 -5.79
CA LEU A 416 2.69 -5.52 -4.75
C LEU A 416 2.09 -4.12 -4.53
N THR A 417 2.66 -3.06 -5.13
CA THR A 417 2.21 -1.68 -4.92
C THR A 417 0.93 -1.33 -5.70
N ALA A 418 0.56 -2.10 -6.71
CA ALA A 418 -0.51 -1.74 -7.64
C ALA A 418 -1.76 -2.63 -7.57
N ASN A 419 -1.86 -3.57 -6.63
CA ASN A 419 -2.90 -4.61 -6.61
C ASN A 419 -3.06 -5.28 -8.01
N GLU A 420 -1.95 -5.54 -8.67
CA GLU A 420 -1.88 -6.04 -10.03
C GLU A 420 -1.17 -7.40 -10.07
N TYR A 421 -1.73 -8.34 -10.81
CA TYR A 421 -1.25 -9.72 -10.85
C TYR A 421 -0.60 -10.10 -12.19
N ILE A 422 -0.24 -9.12 -13.03
CA ILE A 422 0.38 -9.37 -14.34
C ILE A 422 1.72 -10.10 -14.22
N TYR A 423 2.40 -9.96 -13.10
CA TYR A 423 3.65 -10.68 -12.82
C TYR A 423 3.47 -12.21 -12.87
N LEU A 424 2.27 -12.74 -12.61
CA LEU A 424 1.97 -14.16 -12.73
C LEU A 424 2.07 -14.66 -14.18
N ALA A 425 1.87 -13.78 -15.17
CA ALA A 425 2.05 -14.13 -16.58
C ALA A 425 3.51 -14.34 -16.96
N LYS A 426 4.43 -13.73 -16.23
CA LYS A 426 5.88 -13.81 -16.49
C LYS A 426 6.53 -15.07 -15.91
N ILE A 427 5.83 -15.75 -15.01
CA ILE A 427 6.32 -17.01 -14.43
C ILE A 427 6.55 -18.05 -15.53
N ARG A 428 7.67 -18.73 -15.45
CA ARG A 428 8.04 -19.84 -16.35
C ARG A 428 8.44 -21.05 -15.52
N LYS A 429 8.19 -22.22 -16.07
CA LYS A 429 8.75 -23.44 -15.50
C LYS A 429 10.23 -23.54 -15.89
N VAL A 430 11.10 -23.58 -14.89
CA VAL A 430 12.52 -23.88 -15.08
C VAL A 430 12.67 -25.40 -15.03
N SER A 431 13.34 -25.99 -16.04
CA SER A 431 13.74 -27.39 -15.97
C SER A 431 14.80 -27.53 -14.89
N GLU A 432 14.60 -28.46 -13.97
CA GLU A 432 15.66 -28.87 -13.05
C GLU A 432 16.86 -29.28 -13.90
N SER A 433 17.95 -28.51 -13.84
CA SER A 433 19.22 -28.95 -14.42
C SER A 433 19.65 -30.18 -13.65
N GLN A 434 19.78 -31.29 -14.36
CA GLN A 434 20.32 -32.56 -13.88
C GLN A 434 21.71 -32.39 -13.30
#